data_ce5396db1b099d51f5ebbd4a72caa4f5
#
_entry.id   ce5396db1b099d51f5ebbd4a72caa4f5
#
_cell.length_a   1.000
_cell.length_b   1.000
_cell.length_c   1.000
_cell.angle_alpha   90.00
_cell.angle_beta   90.00
_cell.angle_gamma   90.00
#
_symmetry.space_group_name_H-M   'P 1'
#
loop_
_entity.id
_entity.type
_entity.pdbx_description
1 polymer ?
#
loop_
_entity_poly.entity_id
_entity_poly.type
_entity_poly.pdbx_seq_one_letter_code
_entity_poly.pdbx_strand_id
1 'polypeptide(L)'
;MRSRKMFADYHVHTYYGDDSETPMETQVERAISLGLREICFTDHVDYGIKRDWDDPRGMEYRKGGPGEPERMALANVDYPRYFKEIEELKRKYKDQIIIRAGLEFGIQTITIPQYDKLYSKYGDKLDFVLLSVHQVDNQELWTQDFQRGKTQEEYNRRYYEEILAVINQFKNYDVLAHLDLILTMSFPRRLLK
;
A
#
# COMPACT_ATOMS: atom_id res chain seq x y z
N MET A 1 -6.87 28.11 26.20
CA MET A 1 -7.30 27.01 25.31
C MET A 1 -6.09 26.14 25.00
N ARG A 2 -6.03 24.88 25.45
CA ARG A 2 -4.98 23.94 25.00
C ARG A 2 -5.24 23.66 23.51
N SER A 3 -4.26 23.98 22.65
CA SER A 3 -4.28 23.55 21.27
C SER A 3 -4.47 22.02 21.26
N ARG A 4 -5.64 21.53 20.82
CA ARG A 4 -5.82 20.08 20.58
C ARG A 4 -4.86 19.75 19.44
N LYS A 5 -3.81 18.96 19.74
CA LYS A 5 -2.97 18.37 18.70
C LYS A 5 -3.91 17.59 17.77
N MET A 6 -3.91 17.92 16.50
CA MET A 6 -4.66 17.20 15.48
C MET A 6 -3.77 16.07 14.99
N PHE A 7 -4.17 14.83 15.27
CA PHE A 7 -3.49 13.65 14.75
C PHE A 7 -4.27 13.12 13.53
N ALA A 8 -3.54 12.69 12.53
CA ALA A 8 -4.05 12.02 11.35
C ALA A 8 -3.19 10.77 11.09
N ASP A 9 -3.79 9.76 10.45
CA ASP A 9 -3.08 8.59 9.97
C ASP A 9 -3.35 8.42 8.48
N TYR A 10 -2.29 8.42 7.67
CA TYR A 10 -2.32 8.37 6.21
C TYR A 10 -1.66 7.12 5.65
N HIS A 11 -1.50 6.08 6.50
CA HIS A 11 -0.97 4.79 6.07
C HIS A 11 -1.74 3.67 6.77
N VAL A 12 -2.94 3.38 6.26
CA VAL A 12 -3.87 2.43 6.87
C VAL A 12 -4.36 1.43 5.84
N HIS A 13 -4.16 0.14 6.15
CA HIS A 13 -4.58 -0.99 5.33
C HIS A 13 -5.84 -1.65 5.89
N THR A 14 -6.62 -2.22 4.98
CA THR A 14 -7.88 -2.88 5.28
C THR A 14 -7.95 -4.26 4.62
N TYR A 15 -9.07 -4.94 4.81
CA TYR A 15 -9.31 -6.25 4.18
C TYR A 15 -9.39 -6.22 2.64
N TYR A 16 -9.20 -5.05 2.00
CA TYR A 16 -9.02 -4.94 0.55
C TYR A 16 -7.61 -5.28 0.09
N GLY A 17 -6.64 -5.26 0.99
CA GLY A 17 -5.26 -5.71 0.78
C GLY A 17 -5.00 -7.12 1.30
N ASP A 18 -3.77 -7.57 1.18
CA ASP A 18 -3.31 -8.89 1.63
C ASP A 18 -2.54 -8.85 2.95
N ASP A 19 -2.35 -7.68 3.52
CA ASP A 19 -1.63 -7.45 4.78
C ASP A 19 -2.53 -7.01 5.96
N SER A 20 -3.85 -6.94 5.73
CA SER A 20 -4.83 -6.68 6.78
C SER A 20 -6.13 -7.46 6.55
N GLU A 21 -6.69 -8.02 7.63
CA GLU A 21 -8.03 -8.63 7.65
C GLU A 21 -9.09 -7.70 8.26
N THR A 22 -8.70 -6.48 8.65
CA THR A 22 -9.57 -5.57 9.39
C THR A 22 -10.54 -4.86 8.45
N PRO A 23 -11.87 -4.93 8.71
CA PRO A 23 -12.86 -4.17 7.97
C PRO A 23 -12.58 -2.66 8.03
N MET A 24 -12.84 -1.96 6.94
CA MET A 24 -12.60 -0.52 6.80
C MET A 24 -13.32 0.28 7.90
N GLU A 25 -14.56 -0.07 8.21
CA GLU A 25 -15.35 0.58 9.25
C GLU A 25 -14.73 0.40 10.66
N THR A 26 -14.19 -0.77 10.96
CA THR A 26 -13.48 -1.03 12.24
C THR A 26 -12.26 -0.14 12.39
N GLN A 27 -11.53 0.13 11.31
CA GLN A 27 -10.40 1.07 11.33
C GLN A 27 -10.88 2.51 11.62
N VAL A 28 -12.01 2.93 11.02
CA VAL A 28 -12.62 4.25 11.30
C VAL A 28 -13.00 4.38 12.77
N GLU A 29 -13.71 3.40 13.32
CA GLU A 29 -14.13 3.40 14.73
C GLU A 29 -12.91 3.42 15.67
N ARG A 30 -11.85 2.69 15.32
CA ARG A 30 -10.60 2.70 16.06
C ARG A 30 -9.93 4.07 16.01
N ALA A 31 -9.84 4.70 14.85
CA ALA A 31 -9.30 6.04 14.68
C ALA A 31 -10.05 7.07 15.53
N ILE A 32 -11.40 7.02 15.53
CA ILE A 32 -12.24 7.86 16.38
C ILE A 32 -11.93 7.63 17.88
N SER A 33 -11.83 6.36 18.30
CA SER A 33 -11.56 6.00 19.70
C SER A 33 -10.19 6.49 20.18
N LEU A 34 -9.22 6.59 19.28
CA LEU A 34 -7.87 7.14 19.54
C LEU A 34 -7.82 8.67 19.46
N GLY A 35 -8.92 9.32 19.07
CA GLY A 35 -9.00 10.77 18.95
C GLY A 35 -8.33 11.34 17.70
N LEU A 36 -8.15 10.53 16.65
CA LEU A 36 -7.71 11.03 15.36
C LEU A 36 -8.80 11.95 14.76
N ARG A 37 -8.35 12.93 14.02
CA ARG A 37 -9.23 13.87 13.30
C ARG A 37 -9.41 13.48 11.84
N GLU A 38 -8.48 12.70 11.33
CA GLU A 38 -8.44 12.32 9.93
C GLU A 38 -7.77 10.96 9.77
N ILE A 39 -8.30 10.13 8.86
CA ILE A 39 -7.74 8.85 8.45
C ILE A 39 -7.77 8.76 6.92
N CYS A 40 -6.69 8.23 6.34
CA CYS A 40 -6.62 7.91 4.92
C CYS A 40 -6.36 6.41 4.75
N PHE A 41 -7.22 5.74 4.01
CA PHE A 41 -6.99 4.36 3.60
C PHE A 41 -6.01 4.34 2.43
N THR A 42 -5.04 3.43 2.49
CA THR A 42 -3.95 3.32 1.51
C THR A 42 -3.64 1.86 1.20
N ASP A 43 -4.67 1.07 0.86
CA ASP A 43 -4.49 -0.33 0.51
C ASP A 43 -3.59 -0.48 -0.73
N HIS A 44 -2.88 -1.61 -0.79
CA HIS A 44 -1.82 -1.87 -1.77
C HIS A 44 -2.29 -2.03 -3.20
N VAL A 45 -1.49 -1.47 -4.10
CA VAL A 45 -1.48 -1.80 -5.53
C VAL A 45 -0.04 -2.13 -5.94
N ASP A 46 0.21 -3.38 -6.36
CA ASP A 46 1.55 -3.92 -6.64
C ASP A 46 1.61 -4.59 -8.02
N TYR A 47 1.59 -3.79 -9.08
CA TYR A 47 1.73 -4.32 -10.45
C TYR A 47 3.09 -4.99 -10.65
N GLY A 48 3.06 -6.12 -11.39
CA GLY A 48 4.20 -6.98 -11.59
C GLY A 48 4.20 -8.20 -10.66
N ILE A 49 3.60 -8.08 -9.46
CA ILE A 49 3.37 -9.18 -8.52
C ILE A 49 1.88 -9.53 -8.47
N LYS A 50 1.02 -8.50 -8.33
CA LYS A 50 -0.44 -8.68 -8.27
C LYS A 50 -1.11 -8.31 -9.60
N ARG A 51 -2.27 -8.89 -9.85
CA ARG A 51 -3.18 -8.52 -10.95
C ARG A 51 -4.32 -7.67 -10.43
N ASP A 52 -4.97 -6.95 -11.35
CA ASP A 52 -6.22 -6.28 -10.99
C ASP A 52 -7.29 -7.32 -10.63
N TRP A 53 -8.17 -6.94 -9.72
CA TRP A 53 -9.25 -7.78 -9.18
C TRP A 53 -10.19 -8.36 -10.26
N ASP A 54 -10.32 -7.68 -11.41
CA ASP A 54 -11.15 -8.04 -12.56
C ASP A 54 -10.35 -8.62 -13.74
N ASP A 55 -9.11 -9.05 -13.52
CA ASP A 55 -8.28 -9.66 -14.58
C ASP A 55 -8.96 -10.93 -15.12
N PRO A 56 -9.26 -11.01 -16.44
CA PRO A 56 -9.97 -12.13 -17.04
C PRO A 56 -9.23 -13.48 -16.93
N ARG A 57 -7.94 -13.46 -16.62
CA ARG A 57 -7.13 -14.67 -16.39
C ARG A 57 -7.42 -15.32 -15.03
N GLY A 58 -8.24 -14.66 -14.20
CA GLY A 58 -8.59 -15.10 -12.85
C GLY A 58 -7.53 -14.79 -11.79
N MET A 59 -7.89 -15.09 -10.56
CA MET A 59 -7.07 -14.81 -9.38
C MET A 59 -5.89 -15.77 -9.30
N GLU A 60 -4.69 -15.24 -9.12
CA GLU A 60 -3.52 -16.00 -8.67
C GLU A 60 -3.41 -16.01 -7.16
N TYR A 61 -2.72 -17.01 -6.63
CA TYR A 61 -2.50 -17.18 -5.21
C TYR A 61 -1.04 -17.56 -4.97
N ARG A 62 -0.42 -16.98 -3.93
CA ARG A 62 0.83 -17.47 -3.37
C ARG A 62 0.58 -18.27 -2.09
N LYS A 63 1.55 -19.05 -1.68
CA LYS A 63 1.55 -19.67 -0.36
C LYS A 63 1.81 -18.59 0.70
N GLY A 64 1.01 -18.56 1.75
CA GLY A 64 1.23 -17.68 2.88
C GLY A 64 2.53 -17.99 3.63
N GLY A 65 3.15 -16.97 4.19
CA GLY A 65 4.30 -17.08 5.07
C GLY A 65 3.92 -17.40 6.52
N PRO A 66 4.87 -17.40 7.45
CA PRO A 66 4.59 -17.58 8.87
C PRO A 66 3.66 -16.50 9.42
N GLY A 67 2.48 -16.92 9.91
CA GLY A 67 1.46 -16.02 10.46
C GLY A 67 0.47 -15.47 9.43
N GLU A 68 0.58 -15.88 8.17
CA GLU A 68 -0.37 -15.56 7.09
C GLU A 68 -1.30 -16.76 6.81
N PRO A 69 -2.47 -16.54 6.18
CA PRO A 69 -3.30 -17.60 5.65
C PRO A 69 -2.54 -18.51 4.70
N GLU A 70 -2.92 -19.78 4.60
CA GLU A 70 -2.25 -20.76 3.75
C GLU A 70 -2.19 -20.33 2.27
N ARG A 71 -3.21 -19.58 1.80
CA ARG A 71 -3.29 -19.03 0.44
C ARG A 71 -3.60 -17.55 0.51
N MET A 72 -2.72 -16.74 -0.06
CA MET A 72 -2.88 -15.29 -0.19
C MET A 72 -3.25 -14.95 -1.63
N ALA A 73 -4.33 -14.22 -1.82
CA ALA A 73 -4.73 -13.75 -3.15
C ALA A 73 -3.74 -12.69 -3.65
N LEU A 74 -3.25 -12.88 -4.88
CA LEU A 74 -2.39 -11.92 -5.56
C LEU A 74 -3.24 -10.98 -6.42
N ALA A 75 -4.05 -10.16 -5.76
CA ALA A 75 -4.91 -9.18 -6.40
C ALA A 75 -4.70 -7.79 -5.83
N ASN A 76 -4.75 -6.81 -6.72
CA ASN A 76 -4.90 -5.41 -6.35
C ASN A 76 -6.34 -5.16 -5.88
N VAL A 77 -6.54 -4.02 -5.24
CA VAL A 77 -7.83 -3.56 -4.70
C VAL A 77 -8.97 -3.66 -5.73
N ASP A 78 -10.14 -4.13 -5.30
CA ASP A 78 -11.41 -3.94 -6.04
C ASP A 78 -11.81 -2.46 -5.97
N TYR A 79 -11.29 -1.66 -6.90
CA TYR A 79 -11.43 -0.20 -6.88
C TYR A 79 -12.88 0.30 -6.81
N PRO A 80 -13.84 -0.23 -7.61
CA PRO A 80 -15.24 0.19 -7.52
C PRO A 80 -15.84 -0.02 -6.14
N ARG A 81 -15.59 -1.18 -5.54
CA ARG A 81 -16.10 -1.54 -4.22
C ARG A 81 -15.41 -0.72 -3.13
N TYR A 82 -14.10 -0.57 -3.21
CA TYR A 82 -13.27 0.21 -2.30
C TYR A 82 -13.75 1.67 -2.19
N PHE A 83 -13.83 2.36 -3.31
CA PHE A 83 -14.28 3.76 -3.31
C PHE A 83 -15.74 3.90 -2.87
N LYS A 84 -16.60 2.95 -3.23
CA LYS A 84 -18.00 2.96 -2.78
C LYS A 84 -18.09 2.87 -1.26
N GLU A 85 -17.35 1.95 -0.64
CA GLU A 85 -17.34 1.78 0.82
C GLU A 85 -16.78 3.02 1.53
N ILE A 86 -15.69 3.62 1.02
CA ILE A 86 -15.15 4.87 1.55
C ILE A 86 -16.21 5.99 1.52
N GLU A 87 -16.92 6.15 0.42
CA GLU A 87 -17.97 7.18 0.31
C GLU A 87 -19.16 6.92 1.26
N GLU A 88 -19.48 5.66 1.52
CA GLU A 88 -20.50 5.30 2.53
C GLU A 88 -20.02 5.65 3.94
N LEU A 89 -18.77 5.38 4.27
CA LEU A 89 -18.16 5.71 5.56
C LEU A 89 -17.98 7.23 5.73
N LYS A 90 -17.56 7.96 4.69
CA LYS A 90 -17.53 9.44 4.70
C LYS A 90 -18.88 10.03 5.10
N ARG A 91 -19.98 9.50 4.54
CA ARG A 91 -21.34 9.97 4.90
C ARG A 91 -21.74 9.59 6.32
N LYS A 92 -21.43 8.34 6.75
CA LYS A 92 -21.79 7.81 8.07
C LYS A 92 -21.10 8.56 9.21
N TYR A 93 -19.83 8.89 9.04
CA TYR A 93 -18.97 9.44 10.09
C TYR A 93 -18.63 10.93 9.88
N LYS A 94 -19.35 11.65 9.00
CA LYS A 94 -19.07 13.03 8.56
C LYS A 94 -18.83 14.04 9.69
N ASP A 95 -19.48 13.85 10.83
CA ASP A 95 -19.41 14.76 11.98
C ASP A 95 -18.38 14.31 13.04
N GLN A 96 -17.71 13.18 12.83
CA GLN A 96 -16.81 12.57 13.81
C GLN A 96 -15.35 12.57 13.35
N ILE A 97 -15.09 12.25 12.10
CA ILE A 97 -13.73 12.11 11.53
C ILE A 97 -13.76 12.41 10.04
N ILE A 98 -12.66 13.00 9.54
CA ILE A 98 -12.42 13.14 8.10
C ILE A 98 -11.86 11.83 7.58
N ILE A 99 -12.49 11.25 6.54
CA ILE A 99 -12.01 10.03 5.88
C ILE A 99 -11.53 10.40 4.50
N ARG A 100 -10.33 9.96 4.14
CA ARG A 100 -9.71 10.16 2.84
C ARG A 100 -9.60 8.85 2.08
N ALA A 101 -9.74 8.94 0.76
CA ALA A 101 -9.49 7.84 -0.16
C ALA A 101 -8.07 7.95 -0.70
N GLY A 102 -7.24 6.98 -0.42
CA GLY A 102 -5.89 6.88 -0.96
C GLY A 102 -5.60 5.47 -1.47
N LEU A 103 -4.42 5.29 -2.01
CA LEU A 103 -3.85 4.00 -2.38
C LEU A 103 -2.33 4.05 -2.13
N GLU A 104 -1.76 2.92 -1.76
CA GLU A 104 -0.31 2.74 -1.74
C GLU A 104 0.14 2.05 -3.01
N PHE A 105 0.94 2.74 -3.80
CA PHE A 105 1.48 2.27 -5.07
C PHE A 105 2.86 1.66 -4.85
N GLY A 106 2.96 0.32 -4.89
CA GLY A 106 4.23 -0.40 -4.89
C GLY A 106 4.85 -0.42 -6.29
N ILE A 107 5.36 0.72 -6.72
CA ILE A 107 5.70 0.99 -8.12
C ILE A 107 7.14 0.58 -8.46
N GLN A 108 7.33 0.08 -9.67
CA GLN A 108 8.63 -0.15 -10.30
C GLN A 108 8.70 0.63 -11.63
N THR A 109 9.88 0.94 -12.12
CA THR A 109 10.02 1.62 -13.42
C THR A 109 9.32 0.88 -14.55
N ILE A 110 9.36 -0.45 -14.55
CA ILE A 110 8.74 -1.30 -15.56
C ILE A 110 7.20 -1.36 -15.45
N THR A 111 6.62 -0.93 -14.33
CA THR A 111 5.16 -0.93 -14.10
C THR A 111 4.52 0.46 -14.16
N ILE A 112 5.29 1.51 -14.37
CA ILE A 112 4.78 2.89 -14.50
C ILE A 112 3.58 2.99 -15.46
N PRO A 113 3.58 2.37 -16.66
CA PRO A 113 2.46 2.47 -17.57
C PRO A 113 1.12 1.94 -17.01
N GLN A 114 1.16 0.92 -16.13
CA GLN A 114 -0.04 0.43 -15.45
C GLN A 114 -0.56 1.46 -14.44
N TYR A 115 0.32 2.11 -13.68
CA TYR A 115 -0.05 3.14 -12.72
C TYR A 115 -0.56 4.42 -13.39
N ASP A 116 0.01 4.83 -14.51
CA ASP A 116 -0.51 5.94 -15.32
C ASP A 116 -1.94 5.66 -15.80
N LYS A 117 -2.21 4.43 -16.25
CA LYS A 117 -3.55 4.00 -16.65
C LYS A 117 -4.51 3.96 -15.46
N LEU A 118 -4.06 3.44 -14.30
CA LEU A 118 -4.84 3.43 -13.06
C LEU A 118 -5.19 4.84 -12.63
N TYR A 119 -4.19 5.72 -12.57
CA TYR A 119 -4.37 7.12 -12.17
C TYR A 119 -5.28 7.88 -13.16
N SER A 120 -5.15 7.64 -14.46
CA SER A 120 -6.06 8.22 -15.45
C SER A 120 -7.51 7.78 -15.27
N LYS A 121 -7.75 6.59 -14.71
CA LYS A 121 -9.11 6.05 -14.49
C LYS A 121 -9.71 6.43 -13.14
N TYR A 122 -8.90 6.54 -12.11
CA TYR A 122 -9.38 6.70 -10.73
C TYR A 122 -8.75 7.88 -9.97
N GLY A 123 -7.84 8.63 -10.58
CA GLY A 123 -7.14 9.73 -9.92
C GLY A 123 -8.05 10.81 -9.37
N ASP A 124 -9.19 11.04 -10.02
CA ASP A 124 -10.23 11.98 -9.56
C ASP A 124 -10.96 11.54 -8.27
N LYS A 125 -10.80 10.27 -7.89
CA LYS A 125 -11.36 9.68 -6.66
C LYS A 125 -10.36 9.60 -5.52
N LEU A 126 -9.07 9.83 -5.81
CA LEU A 126 -8.00 9.76 -4.83
C LEU A 126 -7.78 11.13 -4.18
N ASP A 127 -7.86 11.15 -2.87
CA ASP A 127 -7.44 12.27 -2.03
C ASP A 127 -5.91 12.22 -1.76
N PHE A 128 -5.28 11.02 -1.90
CA PHE A 128 -3.88 10.81 -1.52
C PHE A 128 -3.28 9.57 -2.21
N VAL A 129 -2.04 9.70 -2.64
CA VAL A 129 -1.24 8.59 -3.19
C VAL A 129 0.07 8.47 -2.42
N LEU A 130 0.24 7.32 -1.76
CA LEU A 130 1.47 6.92 -1.11
C LEU A 130 2.31 6.14 -2.12
N LEU A 131 3.50 6.63 -2.47
CA LEU A 131 4.40 5.94 -3.37
C LEU A 131 5.40 5.11 -2.58
N SER A 132 5.51 3.83 -2.94
CA SER A 132 6.42 2.87 -2.33
C SER A 132 7.12 2.03 -3.40
N VAL A 133 8.17 1.32 -3.01
CA VAL A 133 8.82 0.29 -3.82
C VAL A 133 8.85 -1.00 -3.00
N HIS A 134 7.94 -1.94 -3.30
CA HIS A 134 7.80 -3.23 -2.60
C HIS A 134 8.54 -4.36 -3.29
N GLN A 135 8.83 -4.17 -4.56
CA GLN A 135 9.52 -5.12 -5.42
C GLN A 135 10.46 -4.39 -6.38
N VAL A 136 11.48 -5.07 -6.83
CA VAL A 136 12.41 -4.62 -7.87
C VAL A 136 12.56 -5.76 -8.88
N ASP A 137 12.45 -5.47 -10.16
CA ASP A 137 12.53 -6.45 -11.25
C ASP A 137 11.51 -7.61 -11.07
N ASN A 138 10.29 -7.30 -10.59
CA ASN A 138 9.22 -8.24 -10.21
C ASN A 138 9.64 -9.27 -9.13
N GLN A 139 10.61 -8.93 -8.30
CA GLN A 139 11.05 -9.72 -7.15
C GLN A 139 10.69 -8.98 -5.86
N GLU A 140 9.88 -9.64 -5.02
CA GLU A 140 9.42 -9.05 -3.77
C GLU A 140 10.55 -8.89 -2.74
N LEU A 141 10.48 -7.79 -1.99
CA LEU A 141 11.37 -7.56 -0.85
C LEU A 141 10.95 -8.42 0.35
N TRP A 142 9.65 -8.63 0.53
CA TRP A 142 9.06 -9.37 1.66
C TRP A 142 9.45 -10.84 1.66
N THR A 143 9.40 -11.51 0.52
CA THR A 143 9.81 -12.92 0.35
C THR A 143 11.33 -13.07 0.33
N GLN A 144 12.05 -11.95 0.28
CA GLN A 144 13.50 -11.86 0.08
C GLN A 144 13.99 -12.44 -1.26
N ASP A 145 13.10 -12.56 -2.24
CA ASP A 145 13.47 -13.03 -3.57
C ASP A 145 14.42 -12.05 -4.24
N PHE A 146 14.17 -10.74 -4.06
CA PHE A 146 15.05 -9.70 -4.58
C PHE A 146 16.45 -9.73 -3.96
N GLN A 147 16.56 -10.00 -2.65
CA GLN A 147 17.84 -10.03 -1.93
C GLN A 147 18.64 -11.29 -2.22
N ARG A 148 17.98 -12.37 -2.65
CA ARG A 148 18.60 -13.68 -2.82
C ARG A 148 19.79 -13.64 -3.78
N GLY A 149 20.95 -14.15 -3.31
CA GLY A 149 22.19 -14.23 -4.09
C GLY A 149 22.94 -12.91 -4.25
N LYS A 150 22.49 -11.84 -3.58
CA LYS A 150 23.14 -10.52 -3.59
C LYS A 150 23.72 -10.17 -2.22
N THR A 151 24.79 -9.41 -2.19
CA THR A 151 25.27 -8.77 -0.96
C THR A 151 24.34 -7.63 -0.54
N GLN A 152 24.42 -7.24 0.73
CA GLN A 152 23.61 -6.10 1.24
C GLN A 152 23.90 -4.80 0.48
N GLU A 153 25.14 -4.55 0.11
CA GLU A 153 25.51 -3.37 -0.66
C GLU A 153 24.85 -3.38 -2.06
N GLU A 154 24.86 -4.53 -2.74
CA GLU A 154 24.30 -4.68 -4.09
C GLU A 154 22.78 -4.47 -4.08
N TYR A 155 22.03 -5.14 -3.18
CA TYR A 155 20.58 -4.98 -3.18
C TYR A 155 20.14 -3.62 -2.64
N ASN A 156 20.83 -3.02 -1.67
CA ASN A 156 20.55 -1.66 -1.23
C ASN A 156 20.76 -0.65 -2.37
N ARG A 157 21.89 -0.74 -3.06
CA ARG A 157 22.19 0.14 -4.20
C ARG A 157 21.08 0.04 -5.26
N ARG A 158 20.77 -1.17 -5.71
CA ARG A 158 19.75 -1.40 -6.75
C ARG A 158 18.35 -0.91 -6.31
N TYR A 159 17.99 -1.07 -5.03
CA TYR A 159 16.74 -0.58 -4.47
C TYR A 159 16.63 0.96 -4.54
N TYR A 160 17.67 1.67 -4.09
CA TYR A 160 17.67 3.13 -4.14
C TYR A 160 17.79 3.68 -5.57
N GLU A 161 18.46 2.98 -6.47
CA GLU A 161 18.47 3.30 -7.91
C GLU A 161 17.07 3.18 -8.51
N GLU A 162 16.29 2.16 -8.12
CA GLU A 162 14.90 1.99 -8.55
C GLU A 162 14.01 3.12 -8.02
N ILE A 163 14.08 3.45 -6.73
CA ILE A 163 13.36 4.59 -6.16
C ILE A 163 13.66 5.87 -6.94
N LEU A 164 14.93 6.15 -7.14
CA LEU A 164 15.36 7.38 -7.87
C LEU A 164 14.83 7.38 -9.31
N ALA A 165 14.87 6.25 -9.99
CA ALA A 165 14.37 6.11 -11.35
C ALA A 165 12.84 6.29 -11.41
N VAL A 166 12.10 5.71 -10.45
CA VAL A 166 10.65 5.85 -10.34
C VAL A 166 10.24 7.30 -10.11
N ILE A 167 10.81 7.98 -9.10
CA ILE A 167 10.42 9.36 -8.77
C ILE A 167 10.81 10.38 -9.85
N ASN A 168 11.77 10.04 -10.70
CA ASN A 168 12.12 10.87 -11.86
C ASN A 168 11.09 10.74 -13.00
N GLN A 169 10.39 9.61 -13.12
CA GLN A 169 9.49 9.31 -14.22
C GLN A 169 8.01 9.45 -13.83
N PHE A 170 7.61 8.96 -12.66
CA PHE A 170 6.23 9.02 -12.16
C PHE A 170 6.05 10.22 -11.24
N LYS A 171 4.99 11.02 -11.43
CA LYS A 171 4.74 12.28 -10.70
C LYS A 171 3.40 12.33 -9.96
N ASN A 172 2.53 11.35 -10.16
CA ASN A 172 1.20 11.33 -9.60
C ASN A 172 1.20 10.67 -8.20
N TYR A 173 1.91 11.27 -7.25
CA TYR A 173 1.96 10.85 -5.85
C TYR A 173 2.15 12.06 -4.93
N ASP A 174 1.76 11.91 -3.66
CA ASP A 174 1.84 12.96 -2.64
C ASP A 174 3.05 12.77 -1.71
N VAL A 175 3.32 11.52 -1.31
CA VAL A 175 4.39 11.17 -0.36
C VAL A 175 5.15 9.95 -0.84
N LEU A 176 6.47 9.99 -0.71
CA LEU A 176 7.34 8.82 -0.85
C LEU A 176 7.48 8.14 0.52
N ALA A 177 7.00 6.90 0.64
CA ALA A 177 6.96 6.17 1.89
C ALA A 177 8.24 5.36 2.15
N HIS A 178 8.40 4.98 3.41
CA HIS A 178 9.37 4.01 3.97
C HIS A 178 10.60 3.71 3.08
N LEU A 179 11.44 4.73 2.91
CA LEU A 179 12.70 4.63 2.14
C LEU A 179 13.66 3.54 2.65
N ASP A 180 13.47 3.12 3.89
CA ASP A 180 14.26 2.10 4.58
C ASP A 180 13.64 0.70 4.54
N LEU A 181 12.58 0.48 3.73
CA LEU A 181 11.90 -0.82 3.66
C LEU A 181 12.87 -1.97 3.38
N ILE A 182 13.81 -1.78 2.46
CA ILE A 182 14.82 -2.78 2.16
C ILE A 182 15.66 -3.18 3.38
N LEU A 183 15.93 -2.25 4.29
CA LEU A 183 16.70 -2.50 5.51
C LEU A 183 15.88 -3.31 6.51
N THR A 184 14.61 -2.98 6.70
CA THR A 184 13.71 -3.67 7.64
C THR A 184 13.41 -5.09 7.17
N MET A 185 13.32 -5.33 5.86
CA MET A 185 13.10 -6.65 5.26
C MET A 185 14.36 -7.51 5.19
N SER A 186 15.55 -6.93 5.43
CA SER A 186 16.82 -7.64 5.37
C SER A 186 17.22 -8.32 6.69
N PHE A 187 16.57 -7.97 7.81
CA PHE A 187 16.87 -8.60 9.11
C PHE A 187 16.04 -9.88 9.27
N PRO A 188 16.66 -11.00 9.68
CA PRO A 188 15.89 -12.19 10.04
C PRO A 188 14.96 -11.83 11.20
N ARG A 189 13.65 -12.09 11.06
CA ARG A 189 12.56 -11.80 12.03
C ARG A 189 12.82 -12.27 13.49
N ARG A 190 13.96 -12.91 13.77
CA ARG A 190 14.35 -13.40 15.11
C ARG A 190 14.77 -12.31 16.10
N LEU A 191 14.96 -11.07 15.67
CA LEU A 191 15.44 -9.98 16.53
C LEU A 191 14.34 -9.02 17.02
N LEU A 192 13.09 -9.25 16.64
CA LEU A 192 11.94 -8.44 17.06
C LEU A 192 11.01 -9.20 18.02
N LYS A 193 11.60 -9.90 19.01
CA LYS A 193 10.85 -10.48 20.14
C LYS A 193 11.03 -9.63 21.38
#